data_0912df7889d69af502180e010c5a259c
#
_entry.id   0912df7889d69af502180e010c5a259c
#
_cell.length_a   1.000
_cell.length_b   1.000
_cell.length_c   1.000
_cell.angle_alpha   90.00
_cell.angle_beta   90.00
_cell.angle_gamma   90.00
#
_symmetry.space_group_name_H-M   'P 1'
#
loop_
_entity.id
_entity.type
_entity.pdbx_description
1 polymer ?
#
loop_
_entity_poly.entity_id
_entity_poly.type
_entity_poly.pdbx_seq_one_letter_code
_entity_poly.pdbx_strand_id
1 'polypeptide(L)'
;LDRPNPNGFYIDGPVLEKENASFVGLHQVPVVYGLTIGEYALMVNGEYWLSDSLQCDLTIIPLGDYDRNAIYELPVKPSPNLPNWESVYLYPSLCFFEGTIVSVGRGTEFPFQVYGHPKMTDDFVFTPRQSDGRRAPLLCNEECHGDICT
;
A
#
# COMPACT_ATOMS: atom_id res chain seq x y z
N LEU A 1 11.96 9.89 -14.88
CA LEU A 1 12.91 9.23 -13.99
C LEU A 1 12.21 8.09 -13.27
N ASP A 2 12.74 6.88 -13.38
CA ASP A 2 12.21 5.71 -12.69
C ASP A 2 12.49 5.75 -11.18
N ARG A 3 11.83 4.89 -10.42
CA ARG A 3 11.99 4.73 -8.97
C ARG A 3 11.93 3.25 -8.58
N PRO A 4 12.67 2.82 -7.54
CA PRO A 4 12.53 1.47 -7.00
C PRO A 4 11.10 1.25 -6.50
N ASN A 5 10.59 0.04 -6.69
CA ASN A 5 9.39 -0.41 -6.01
C ASN A 5 9.81 -1.23 -4.78
N PRO A 6 9.50 -0.83 -3.55
CA PRO A 6 9.87 -1.58 -2.35
C PRO A 6 9.24 -2.98 -2.30
N ASN A 7 8.09 -3.17 -2.97
CA ASN A 7 7.41 -4.45 -3.15
C ASN A 7 7.60 -5.02 -4.57
N GLY A 8 8.69 -4.67 -5.26
CA GLY A 8 8.96 -5.06 -6.64
C GLY A 8 9.38 -6.51 -6.85
N PHE A 9 9.73 -7.23 -5.78
CA PHE A 9 10.32 -8.57 -5.84
C PHE A 9 9.28 -9.70 -5.92
N TYR A 10 7.98 -9.39 -5.85
CA TYR A 10 6.90 -10.37 -5.97
C TYR A 10 5.66 -9.77 -6.66
N ILE A 11 4.79 -10.65 -7.10
CA ILE A 11 3.48 -10.31 -7.67
C ILE A 11 2.44 -11.10 -6.89
N ASP A 12 1.42 -10.43 -6.34
CA ASP A 12 0.41 -11.08 -5.52
C ASP A 12 -0.89 -10.27 -5.43
N GLY A 13 -1.93 -10.93 -4.94
CA GLY A 13 -3.24 -10.34 -4.70
C GLY A 13 -4.18 -10.39 -5.92
N PRO A 14 -5.45 -10.03 -5.72
CA PRO A 14 -6.43 -10.03 -6.78
C PRO A 14 -6.13 -8.96 -7.83
N VAL A 15 -6.45 -9.26 -9.08
CA VAL A 15 -6.46 -8.29 -10.18
C VAL A 15 -7.71 -7.43 -10.07
N LEU A 16 -7.58 -6.12 -10.24
CA LEU A 16 -8.71 -5.20 -10.23
C LEU A 16 -9.70 -5.56 -11.34
N GLU A 17 -10.96 -5.75 -10.97
CA GLU A 17 -12.05 -5.89 -11.92
C GLU A 17 -12.45 -4.51 -12.48
N LYS A 18 -12.73 -4.44 -13.77
CA LYS A 18 -12.96 -3.17 -14.47
C LYS A 18 -14.13 -2.35 -13.88
N GLU A 19 -15.18 -3.02 -13.41
CA GLU A 19 -16.34 -2.41 -12.78
C GLU A 19 -16.02 -1.76 -11.42
N ASN A 20 -14.93 -2.15 -10.78
CA ASN A 20 -14.46 -1.60 -9.51
C ASN A 20 -13.39 -0.52 -9.69
N ALA A 21 -13.08 -0.12 -10.93
CA ALA A 21 -12.10 0.91 -11.20
C ALA A 21 -12.49 2.25 -10.58
N SER A 22 -11.53 2.89 -9.92
CA SER A 22 -11.72 4.17 -9.22
C SER A 22 -10.42 4.97 -9.20
N PHE A 23 -10.44 6.15 -8.59
CA PHE A 23 -9.23 6.95 -8.40
C PHE A 23 -8.09 6.22 -7.66
N VAL A 24 -8.41 5.29 -6.76
CA VAL A 24 -7.43 4.51 -6.00
C VAL A 24 -6.99 3.22 -6.68
N GLY A 25 -7.56 2.89 -7.82
CA GLY A 25 -7.19 1.74 -8.65
C GLY A 25 -7.86 1.84 -10.02
N LEU A 26 -7.09 2.15 -11.07
CA LEU A 26 -7.61 2.41 -12.42
C LEU A 26 -7.44 1.22 -13.36
N HIS A 27 -6.34 0.48 -13.24
CA HIS A 27 -5.93 -0.51 -14.22
C HIS A 27 -6.07 -1.93 -13.67
N GLN A 28 -6.29 -2.89 -14.57
CA GLN A 28 -6.46 -4.30 -14.25
C GLN A 28 -5.11 -4.98 -13.96
N VAL A 29 -4.54 -4.62 -12.82
CA VAL A 29 -3.29 -5.17 -12.29
C VAL A 29 -3.51 -5.77 -10.91
N PRO A 30 -2.66 -6.72 -10.48
CA PRO A 30 -2.68 -7.23 -9.10
C PRO A 30 -2.39 -6.11 -8.10
N VAL A 31 -2.80 -6.29 -6.85
CA VAL A 31 -2.50 -5.34 -5.76
C VAL A 31 -0.99 -5.14 -5.62
N VAL A 32 -0.22 -6.23 -5.66
CA VAL A 32 1.24 -6.18 -5.78
C VAL A 32 1.60 -6.50 -7.22
N TYR A 33 1.80 -5.49 -8.02
CA TYR A 33 2.04 -5.63 -9.46
C TYR A 33 3.52 -5.81 -9.83
N GLY A 34 4.45 -5.67 -8.88
CA GLY A 34 5.86 -6.02 -9.05
C GLY A 34 6.69 -5.14 -10.01
N LEU A 35 6.12 -4.08 -10.57
CA LEU A 35 6.78 -3.19 -11.55
C LEU A 35 7.32 -1.94 -10.88
N THR A 36 8.39 -1.36 -11.44
CA THR A 36 8.75 0.03 -11.16
C THR A 36 7.71 0.99 -11.76
N ILE A 37 7.72 2.25 -11.35
CA ILE A 37 6.79 3.23 -11.92
C ILE A 37 7.05 3.47 -13.42
N GLY A 38 8.32 3.38 -13.87
CA GLY A 38 8.69 3.47 -15.28
C GLY A 38 8.15 2.29 -16.08
N GLU A 39 8.32 1.06 -15.59
CA GLU A 39 7.77 -0.14 -16.22
C GLU A 39 6.25 -0.10 -16.26
N TYR A 40 5.59 0.36 -15.18
CA TYR A 40 4.16 0.54 -15.14
C TYR A 40 3.69 1.55 -16.19
N ALA A 41 4.38 2.68 -16.33
CA ALA A 41 4.08 3.69 -17.35
C ALA A 41 4.23 3.14 -18.78
N LEU A 42 5.26 2.33 -19.05
CA LEU A 42 5.44 1.64 -20.33
C LEU A 42 4.29 0.68 -20.62
N MET A 43 3.86 -0.09 -19.62
CA MET A 43 2.74 -1.01 -19.76
C MET A 43 1.44 -0.24 -20.07
N VAL A 44 1.08 0.77 -19.29
CA VAL A 44 -0.13 1.59 -19.50
C VAL A 44 -0.14 2.22 -20.90
N ASN A 45 1.00 2.73 -21.35
CA ASN A 45 1.16 3.33 -22.68
C ASN A 45 1.11 2.28 -23.80
N GLY A 46 1.76 1.12 -23.61
CA GLY A 46 1.81 0.05 -24.60
C GLY A 46 0.48 -0.69 -24.77
N GLU A 47 -0.26 -0.87 -23.67
CA GLU A 47 -1.57 -1.54 -23.67
C GLU A 47 -2.74 -0.60 -24.03
N TYR A 48 -2.46 0.65 -24.39
CA TYR A 48 -3.49 1.66 -24.75
C TYR A 48 -4.50 1.93 -23.63
N TRP A 49 -4.04 1.90 -22.36
CA TRP A 49 -4.90 2.11 -21.20
C TRP A 49 -5.13 3.58 -20.86
N LEU A 50 -4.53 4.50 -21.59
CA LEU A 50 -4.86 5.92 -21.47
C LEU A 50 -6.24 6.21 -22.09
N SER A 51 -6.86 7.31 -21.68
CA SER A 51 -8.14 7.77 -22.21
C SER A 51 -8.08 7.85 -23.75
N ASP A 52 -9.15 7.44 -24.41
CA ASP A 52 -9.28 7.43 -25.87
C ASP A 52 -8.19 6.61 -26.59
N SER A 53 -7.61 5.63 -25.90
CA SER A 53 -6.50 4.81 -26.42
C SER A 53 -5.30 5.66 -26.92
N LEU A 54 -5.08 6.79 -26.30
CA LEU A 54 -3.94 7.66 -26.61
C LEU A 54 -2.62 6.95 -26.22
N GLN A 55 -1.57 7.34 -26.96
CA GLN A 55 -0.20 6.99 -26.58
C GLN A 55 0.63 8.26 -26.40
N CYS A 56 1.52 8.23 -25.42
CA CYS A 56 2.47 9.30 -25.20
C CYS A 56 3.82 8.94 -25.85
N ASP A 57 4.56 9.94 -26.29
CA ASP A 57 6.00 9.80 -26.54
C ASP A 57 6.70 9.73 -25.18
N LEU A 58 7.03 8.50 -24.75
CA LEU A 58 7.48 8.19 -23.41
C LEU A 58 8.94 7.73 -23.40
N THR A 59 9.78 8.49 -22.74
CA THR A 59 11.17 8.11 -22.47
C THR A 59 11.36 7.83 -21.00
N ILE A 60 11.74 6.60 -20.64
CA ILE A 60 12.07 6.22 -19.27
C ILE A 60 13.58 6.32 -19.07
N ILE A 61 13.98 7.02 -18.02
CA ILE A 61 15.35 7.01 -17.53
C ILE A 61 15.40 5.99 -16.40
N PRO A 62 16.00 4.80 -16.64
CA PRO A 62 15.98 3.71 -15.68
C PRO A 62 16.86 4.02 -14.47
N LEU A 63 16.68 3.23 -13.41
CA LEU A 63 17.58 3.20 -12.27
C LEU A 63 18.87 2.45 -12.64
N GLY A 64 20.02 3.03 -12.31
CA GLY A 64 21.28 2.29 -12.30
C GLY A 64 21.31 1.32 -11.12
N ASP A 65 21.86 0.14 -11.34
CA ASP A 65 22.12 -0.86 -10.29
C ASP A 65 20.88 -1.29 -9.44
N TYR A 66 19.68 -1.15 -9.99
CA TYR A 66 18.47 -1.62 -9.32
C TYR A 66 18.33 -3.14 -9.43
N ASP A 67 18.38 -3.82 -8.28
CA ASP A 67 18.05 -5.24 -8.17
C ASP A 67 16.61 -5.39 -7.67
N ARG A 68 15.73 -5.90 -8.51
CA ARG A 68 14.32 -6.17 -8.18
C ARG A 68 14.16 -7.15 -7.01
N ASN A 69 15.08 -8.09 -6.83
CA ASN A 69 15.00 -9.12 -5.80
C ASN A 69 15.55 -8.65 -4.46
N ALA A 70 16.20 -7.49 -4.42
CA ALA A 70 16.68 -6.91 -3.18
C ALA A 70 15.57 -6.18 -2.44
N ILE A 71 15.52 -6.34 -1.13
CA ILE A 71 14.66 -5.53 -0.27
C ILE A 71 15.17 -4.09 -0.36
N TYR A 72 14.27 -3.17 -0.71
CA TYR A 72 14.58 -1.75 -0.81
C TYR A 72 13.88 -0.97 0.29
N GLU A 73 14.66 -0.53 1.25
CA GLU A 73 14.16 0.38 2.29
C GLU A 73 14.09 1.82 1.76
N LEU A 74 12.90 2.41 1.84
CA LEU A 74 12.69 3.79 1.35
C LEU A 74 13.43 4.80 2.23
N PRO A 75 14.28 5.68 1.66
CA PRO A 75 15.00 6.69 2.41
C PRO A 75 14.10 7.79 2.99
N VAL A 76 12.88 7.90 2.46
CA VAL A 76 11.86 8.85 2.91
C VAL A 76 10.55 8.11 3.08
N LYS A 77 9.90 8.32 4.21
CA LYS A 77 8.57 7.75 4.51
C LYS A 77 7.55 8.16 3.44
N PRO A 78 6.89 7.21 2.77
CA PRO A 78 5.91 7.54 1.72
C PRO A 78 4.63 8.15 2.30
N SER A 79 4.34 7.86 3.57
CA SER A 79 3.17 8.36 4.29
C SER A 79 3.48 8.47 5.79
N PRO A 80 2.83 9.38 6.52
CA PRO A 80 2.89 9.39 7.99
C PRO A 80 2.39 8.09 8.64
N ASN A 81 1.57 7.31 7.94
CA ASN A 81 1.08 6.01 8.40
C ASN A 81 1.92 4.82 7.91
N LEU A 82 2.98 5.07 7.16
CA LEU A 82 3.96 4.07 6.71
C LEU A 82 5.34 4.52 7.21
N PRO A 83 5.62 4.38 8.52
CA PRO A 83 6.80 4.99 9.15
C PRO A 83 8.10 4.23 8.89
N ASN A 84 8.03 2.95 8.55
CA ASN A 84 9.15 2.02 8.41
C ASN A 84 8.91 1.05 7.24
N TRP A 85 9.91 0.24 6.92
CA TRP A 85 9.83 -0.67 5.79
C TRP A 85 8.82 -1.80 6.04
N GLU A 86 8.63 -2.25 7.27
CA GLU A 86 7.67 -3.29 7.63
C GLU A 86 6.24 -2.86 7.27
N SER A 87 5.87 -1.63 7.62
CA SER A 87 4.56 -1.08 7.27
C SER A 87 4.36 -0.93 5.76
N VAL A 88 5.41 -0.60 5.00
CA VAL A 88 5.37 -0.53 3.53
C VAL A 88 5.23 -1.93 2.93
N TYR A 89 5.95 -2.91 3.46
CA TYR A 89 5.90 -4.29 3.01
C TYR A 89 4.53 -4.94 3.29
N LEU A 90 3.98 -4.72 4.49
CA LEU A 90 2.70 -5.27 4.91
C LEU A 90 1.48 -4.53 4.34
N TYR A 91 1.67 -3.29 3.84
CA TYR A 91 0.60 -2.46 3.33
C TYR A 91 -0.31 -3.16 2.31
N PRO A 92 0.20 -3.89 1.30
CA PRO A 92 -0.64 -4.56 0.31
C PRO A 92 -1.63 -5.57 0.90
N SER A 93 -1.28 -6.22 2.02
CA SER A 93 -2.15 -7.16 2.73
C SER A 93 -3.14 -6.44 3.65
N LEU A 94 -2.68 -5.42 4.37
CA LEU A 94 -3.48 -4.73 5.38
C LEU A 94 -4.38 -3.62 4.81
N CYS A 95 -4.08 -3.10 3.61
CA CYS A 95 -4.90 -2.05 3.00
C CYS A 95 -6.34 -2.50 2.72
N PHE A 96 -6.60 -3.79 2.55
CA PHE A 96 -7.96 -4.32 2.38
C PHE A 96 -8.87 -4.06 3.59
N PHE A 97 -8.30 -3.98 4.78
CA PHE A 97 -9.07 -3.67 5.99
C PHE A 97 -9.49 -2.20 6.05
N GLU A 98 -8.92 -1.29 5.27
CA GLU A 98 -9.28 0.14 5.28
C GLU A 98 -10.74 0.38 4.87
N GLY A 99 -11.33 -0.52 4.10
CA GLY A 99 -12.75 -0.50 3.73
C GLY A 99 -13.67 -1.22 4.71
N THR A 100 -13.15 -1.68 5.86
CA THR A 100 -13.88 -2.47 6.86
C THR A 100 -13.99 -1.74 8.21
N ILE A 101 -14.56 -2.43 9.21
CA ILE A 101 -14.62 -1.94 10.59
C ILE A 101 -13.37 -2.28 11.40
N VAL A 102 -12.40 -3.00 10.81
CA VAL A 102 -11.16 -3.42 11.49
C VAL A 102 -10.14 -2.29 11.46
N SER A 103 -9.57 -1.95 12.61
CA SER A 103 -8.45 -1.01 12.68
C SER A 103 -7.17 -1.67 12.14
N VAL A 104 -6.39 -0.91 11.40
CA VAL A 104 -5.04 -1.31 10.92
C VAL A 104 -3.94 -0.57 11.69
N GLY A 105 -4.17 -0.27 12.95
CA GLY A 105 -3.19 0.35 13.83
C GLY A 105 -2.91 1.83 13.58
N ARG A 106 -3.65 2.53 12.73
CA ARG A 106 -3.51 3.98 12.58
C ARG A 106 -3.75 4.68 13.92
N GLY A 107 -2.89 5.62 14.27
CA GLY A 107 -2.95 6.29 15.57
C GLY A 107 -2.30 5.50 16.71
N THR A 108 -1.53 4.48 16.40
CA THR A 108 -0.63 3.75 17.31
C THR A 108 0.82 3.88 16.86
N GLU A 109 1.72 3.22 17.55
CA GLU A 109 3.14 3.10 17.15
C GLU A 109 3.34 2.08 16.00
N PHE A 110 2.30 1.29 15.67
CA PHE A 110 2.36 0.16 14.73
C PHE A 110 1.36 0.31 13.54
N PRO A 111 1.27 1.48 12.86
CA PRO A 111 0.34 1.63 11.75
C PRO A 111 0.70 0.68 10.61
N PHE A 112 -0.30 -0.04 10.09
CA PHE A 112 -0.15 -1.10 9.08
C PHE A 112 0.83 -2.22 9.47
N GLN A 113 0.94 -2.50 10.76
CA GLN A 113 1.69 -3.63 11.31
C GLN A 113 0.84 -4.44 12.30
N VAL A 114 -0.34 -3.93 12.64
CA VAL A 114 -1.32 -4.59 13.49
C VAL A 114 -2.70 -4.47 12.88
N TYR A 115 -3.57 -5.39 13.20
CA TYR A 115 -4.99 -5.28 12.92
C TYR A 115 -5.82 -5.70 14.15
N GLY A 116 -7.01 -5.14 14.30
CA GLY A 116 -7.86 -5.51 15.43
C GLY A 116 -9.18 -4.74 15.49
N HIS A 117 -10.06 -5.23 16.36
CA HIS A 117 -11.37 -4.66 16.61
C HIS A 117 -11.80 -4.95 18.06
N PRO A 118 -12.64 -4.10 18.72
CA PRO A 118 -13.11 -4.34 20.09
C PRO A 118 -13.87 -5.67 20.33
N LYS A 119 -14.38 -6.28 19.27
CA LYS A 119 -15.12 -7.56 19.32
C LYS A 119 -14.25 -8.79 19.01
N MET A 120 -12.99 -8.62 18.69
CA MET A 120 -12.04 -9.73 18.56
C MET A 120 -11.61 -10.19 19.95
N THR A 121 -11.06 -11.40 20.05
CA THR A 121 -10.70 -12.04 21.32
C THR A 121 -9.23 -12.42 21.40
N ASP A 122 -8.42 -11.87 20.49
CA ASP A 122 -6.99 -12.11 20.44
C ASP A 122 -6.28 -11.41 21.61
N ASP A 123 -5.09 -11.91 21.97
CA ASP A 123 -4.37 -11.47 23.18
C ASP A 123 -3.65 -10.12 23.01
N PHE A 124 -3.34 -9.71 21.78
CA PHE A 124 -2.68 -8.44 21.53
C PHE A 124 -3.69 -7.29 21.60
N VAL A 125 -3.39 -6.28 22.40
CA VAL A 125 -4.30 -5.17 22.68
C VAL A 125 -3.64 -3.85 22.30
N PHE A 126 -4.37 -2.99 21.59
CA PHE A 126 -3.94 -1.63 21.26
C PHE A 126 -5.11 -0.65 21.24
N THR A 127 -4.80 0.63 21.41
CA THR A 127 -5.82 1.69 21.38
C THR A 127 -5.39 2.78 20.40
N PRO A 128 -6.09 2.91 19.24
CA PRO A 128 -5.84 4.01 18.31
C PRO A 128 -6.10 5.37 18.97
N ARG A 129 -5.20 6.33 18.77
CA ARG A 129 -5.34 7.68 19.31
C ARG A 129 -5.23 8.73 18.20
N GLN A 130 -5.97 9.81 18.33
CA GLN A 130 -5.81 10.94 17.44
C GLN A 130 -4.48 11.65 17.74
N SER A 131 -3.68 11.88 16.71
CA SER A 131 -2.52 12.78 16.79
C SER A 131 -2.91 14.18 16.36
N ASP A 132 -2.22 15.18 16.91
CA ASP A 132 -2.49 16.58 16.65
C ASP A 132 -2.53 16.92 15.15
N GLY A 133 -3.57 17.64 14.75
CA GLY A 133 -3.77 18.11 13.37
C GLY A 133 -4.18 17.04 12.34
N ARG A 134 -4.42 15.80 12.74
CA ARG A 134 -4.85 14.72 11.85
C ARG A 134 -6.31 14.32 12.09
N ARG A 135 -6.93 13.75 11.05
CA ARG A 135 -8.25 13.12 11.21
C ARG A 135 -8.15 11.96 12.22
N ALA A 136 -9.15 11.84 13.10
CA ALA A 136 -9.23 10.72 14.02
C ALA A 136 -9.19 9.37 13.27
N PRO A 137 -8.38 8.40 13.74
CA PRO A 137 -8.36 7.07 13.17
C PRO A 137 -9.68 6.34 13.44
N LEU A 138 -9.89 5.24 12.73
CA LEU A 138 -11.00 4.32 13.03
C LEU A 138 -10.83 3.77 14.46
N LEU A 139 -11.94 3.63 15.20
CA LEU A 139 -11.96 3.14 16.60
C LEU A 139 -11.09 3.99 17.56
N CYS A 140 -11.00 5.29 17.31
CA CYS A 140 -10.23 6.20 18.15
C CYS A 140 -10.68 6.14 19.61
N ASN A 141 -9.73 5.92 20.51
CA ASN A 141 -9.91 5.73 21.97
C ASN A 141 -10.68 4.46 22.36
N GLU A 142 -10.94 3.54 21.44
CA GLU A 142 -11.47 2.22 21.76
C GLU A 142 -10.33 1.21 21.91
N GLU A 143 -10.46 0.31 22.88
CA GLU A 143 -9.56 -0.81 23.05
C GLU A 143 -9.86 -1.86 21.99
N CYS A 144 -8.87 -2.19 21.16
CA CYS A 144 -8.95 -3.17 20.10
C CYS A 144 -8.13 -4.40 20.48
N HIS A 145 -8.71 -5.57 20.26
CA HIS A 145 -8.02 -6.85 20.34
C HIS A 145 -7.67 -7.30 18.92
N GLY A 146 -6.52 -7.90 18.73
CA GLY A 146 -6.07 -8.31 17.41
C GLY A 146 -4.70 -8.97 17.43
N ASP A 147 -3.93 -8.78 16.35
CA ASP A 147 -2.62 -9.41 16.22
C ASP A 147 -1.59 -8.47 15.56
N ILE A 148 -0.33 -8.80 15.74
CA ILE A 148 0.82 -8.14 15.11
C ILE A 148 1.21 -8.95 13.88
N CYS A 149 1.32 -8.26 12.75
CA CYS A 149 1.83 -8.85 11.52
C CYS A 149 3.37 -8.82 11.54
N THR A 150 3.99 -9.96 11.31
CA THR A 150 5.46 -10.13 11.27
C THR A 150 5.92 -10.70 9.94
#